data_b9cf70cb4e1f86f1989ec026ecd4b3fb
#
_entry.id   b9cf70cb4e1f86f1989ec026ecd4b3fb
#
_cell.length_a   1.000
_cell.length_b   1.000
_cell.length_c   1.000
_cell.angle_alpha   90.00
_cell.angle_beta   90.00
_cell.angle_gamma   90.00
#
_symmetry.space_group_name_H-M   'P 1'
#
loop_
_entity.id
_entity.type
_entity.pdbx_description
1 polymer ?
#
loop_
_entity_poly.entity_id
_entity_poly.type
_entity_poly.pdbx_seq_one_letter_code
_entity_poly.pdbx_strand_id
1 'polypeptide(L)'
;MTAYINEEILCEAYTKLDIDIFHDKKRLDQLKTELIGFFTERAKFYIGDDVEIRIEFEEGSLITKLKVVGSAAALVASAIAGYGSFRDGISHMAQDSATLAQSANLEVTFRTRAAYCDRISAERRKGIFGRVDDLIGRLDNVHADLVNSKIPTSPAAVKKFNSITDKLLEWDLSSDKFFGKLTDEPTIACLSAGLLEELEKLPEEAPWSDELKGKSFRNAIANSTAALGGNVVGAAARYEATIRQVKEGMRRRIEPYDVKRI
;
A
#
# COMPACT_ATOMS: atom_id res chain seq x y z
N MET A 1 -4.18 4.97 18.07
CA MET A 1 -3.87 4.91 16.64
C MET A 1 -4.45 6.17 16.03
N THR A 2 -3.62 7.07 15.63
CA THR A 2 -4.00 8.36 15.04
C THR A 2 -4.74 8.12 13.72
N ALA A 3 -5.80 8.90 13.50
CA ALA A 3 -6.64 8.87 12.29
C ALA A 3 -5.84 9.38 11.07
N TYR A 4 -4.91 8.54 10.58
CA TYR A 4 -3.96 8.90 9.51
C TYR A 4 -4.59 9.09 8.14
N ILE A 5 -5.90 8.84 7.97
CA ILE A 5 -6.44 8.65 6.63
C ILE A 5 -7.82 9.31 6.46
N ASN A 6 -8.32 10.05 7.43
CA ASN A 6 -9.52 10.89 7.23
C ASN A 6 -9.23 12.13 6.37
N GLU A 7 -7.96 12.39 6.09
CA GLU A 7 -7.47 13.39 5.15
C GLU A 7 -6.59 12.64 4.16
N GLU A 8 -6.55 13.04 2.91
CA GLU A 8 -5.69 12.43 1.88
C GLU A 8 -4.21 12.71 2.15
N ILE A 9 -3.67 12.09 3.18
CA ILE A 9 -2.26 12.21 3.55
C ILE A 9 -1.42 11.39 2.58
N LEU A 10 -0.70 12.08 1.72
CA LEU A 10 0.19 11.48 0.73
C LEU A 10 1.47 10.96 1.37
N CYS A 11 2.02 11.70 2.32
CA CYS A 11 3.10 11.26 3.20
C CYS A 11 3.13 12.09 4.49
N GLU A 12 3.77 11.56 5.53
CA GLU A 12 4.00 12.27 6.79
C GLU A 12 5.43 12.03 7.29
N ALA A 13 6.09 13.11 7.67
CA ALA A 13 7.31 13.07 8.46
C ALA A 13 6.98 13.31 9.93
N TYR A 14 7.46 12.43 10.79
CA TYR A 14 7.35 12.56 12.24
C TYR A 14 8.74 12.71 12.82
N THR A 15 9.01 13.81 13.52
CA THR A 15 10.28 14.05 14.20
C THR A 15 9.99 14.37 15.65
N LYS A 16 10.67 13.68 16.58
CA LYS A 16 10.63 13.96 18.01
C LYS A 16 12.03 14.32 18.50
N LEU A 17 12.16 15.54 19.01
CA LEU A 17 13.40 16.09 19.54
C LEU A 17 13.23 16.44 21.01
N ASP A 18 14.25 16.17 21.82
CA ASP A 18 14.29 16.53 23.24
C ASP A 18 14.79 17.98 23.41
N ILE A 19 14.01 18.90 22.87
CA ILE A 19 14.26 20.33 22.97
C ILE A 19 12.99 21.06 23.36
N ASP A 20 13.10 22.08 24.20
CA ASP A 20 11.99 22.94 24.56
C ASP A 20 12.12 24.30 23.87
N ILE A 21 11.23 24.53 22.89
CA ILE A 21 11.11 25.82 22.20
C ILE A 21 9.71 26.45 22.40
N PHE A 22 8.82 25.79 23.15
CA PHE A 22 7.42 26.22 23.29
C PHE A 22 7.27 27.50 24.11
N HIS A 23 8.24 27.84 24.95
CA HIS A 23 8.29 29.12 25.66
C HIS A 23 8.55 30.30 24.72
N ASP A 24 9.14 30.09 23.53
CA ASP A 24 9.37 31.11 22.49
C ASP A 24 8.40 30.94 21.32
N LYS A 25 7.18 31.42 21.49
CA LYS A 25 6.13 31.38 20.47
C LYS A 25 6.57 31.99 19.14
N LYS A 26 7.33 33.08 19.19
CA LYS A 26 7.80 33.78 17.98
C LYS A 26 8.74 32.89 17.17
N ARG A 27 9.65 32.19 17.85
CA ARG A 27 10.57 31.23 17.19
C ARG A 27 9.83 30.02 16.64
N LEU A 28 8.81 29.52 17.35
CA LEU A 28 7.99 28.43 16.91
C LEU A 28 7.19 28.78 15.64
N ASP A 29 6.57 29.96 15.60
CA ASP A 29 5.82 30.47 14.45
C ASP A 29 6.75 30.73 13.25
N GLN A 30 7.95 31.26 13.51
CA GLN A 30 8.97 31.43 12.48
C GLN A 30 9.41 30.09 11.90
N LEU A 31 9.70 29.10 12.75
CA LEU A 31 10.07 27.73 12.32
C LEU A 31 8.96 27.12 11.46
N LYS A 32 7.70 27.26 11.88
CA LYS A 32 6.54 26.76 11.11
C LYS A 32 6.48 27.41 9.73
N THR A 33 6.60 28.71 9.65
CA THR A 33 6.54 29.47 8.39
C THR A 33 7.67 29.07 7.45
N GLU A 34 8.89 28.96 7.97
CA GLU A 34 10.05 28.55 7.20
C GLU A 34 9.94 27.13 6.66
N LEU A 35 9.45 26.19 7.48
CA LEU A 35 9.24 24.80 7.05
C LEU A 35 8.12 24.70 6.01
N ILE A 36 6.99 25.39 6.20
CA ILE A 36 5.91 25.42 5.21
C ILE A 36 6.43 25.95 3.89
N GLY A 37 7.09 27.12 3.86
CA GLY A 37 7.62 27.70 2.64
C GLY A 37 8.60 26.77 1.91
N PHE A 38 9.54 26.19 2.66
CA PHE A 38 10.55 25.29 2.11
C PHE A 38 9.94 24.00 1.53
N PHE A 39 8.95 23.41 2.22
CA PHE A 39 8.37 22.15 1.77
C PHE A 39 7.26 22.32 0.74
N THR A 40 6.60 23.46 0.65
CA THR A 40 5.64 23.75 -0.40
C THR A 40 6.30 23.64 -1.78
N GLU A 41 7.43 24.29 -1.99
CA GLU A 41 8.15 24.20 -3.27
C GLU A 41 8.67 22.79 -3.56
N ARG A 42 9.16 22.10 -2.57
CA ARG A 42 9.64 20.72 -2.73
C ARG A 42 8.52 19.72 -2.99
N ALA A 43 7.40 19.85 -2.30
CA ALA A 43 6.25 18.98 -2.51
C ALA A 43 5.68 19.16 -3.93
N LYS A 44 5.61 20.39 -4.42
CA LYS A 44 5.24 20.66 -5.81
C LYS A 44 6.19 20.00 -6.80
N PHE A 45 7.49 20.06 -6.54
CA PHE A 45 8.49 19.45 -7.42
C PHE A 45 8.43 17.93 -7.45
N TYR A 46 8.28 17.27 -6.28
CA TYR A 46 8.30 15.81 -6.16
C TYR A 46 6.95 15.16 -6.43
N ILE A 47 5.86 15.81 -6.02
CA ILE A 47 4.53 15.20 -5.99
C ILE A 47 3.59 15.83 -7.00
N GLY A 48 3.59 17.19 -7.11
CA GLY A 48 2.74 17.95 -8.01
C GLY A 48 2.21 19.23 -7.40
N ASP A 49 1.57 20.05 -8.21
CA ASP A 49 1.12 21.40 -7.80
C ASP A 49 -0.05 21.39 -6.82
N ASP A 50 -0.91 20.36 -6.88
CA ASP A 50 -2.14 20.28 -6.10
C ASP A 50 -1.91 19.63 -4.71
N VAL A 51 -0.88 20.11 -3.99
CA VAL A 51 -0.55 19.63 -2.66
C VAL A 51 -0.46 20.77 -1.65
N GLU A 52 -0.85 20.47 -0.40
CA GLU A 52 -0.78 21.37 0.74
C GLU A 52 0.16 20.79 1.80
N ILE A 53 0.96 21.65 2.43
CA ILE A 53 1.81 21.29 3.56
C ILE A 53 1.13 21.72 4.86
N ARG A 54 0.91 20.76 5.74
CA ARG A 54 0.39 21.00 7.10
C ARG A 54 1.44 20.62 8.13
N ILE A 55 1.70 21.51 9.10
CA ILE A 55 2.66 21.28 10.18
C ILE A 55 1.96 21.45 11.51
N GLU A 56 2.12 20.44 12.35
CA GLU A 56 1.63 20.40 13.73
C GLU A 56 2.83 20.24 14.66
N PHE A 57 2.85 21.01 15.75
CA PHE A 57 3.79 20.87 16.84
C PHE A 57 3.05 20.42 18.10
N GLU A 58 3.64 19.48 18.86
CA GLU A 58 3.09 19.00 20.12
C GLU A 58 4.09 19.25 21.26
N GLU A 59 3.56 19.71 22.40
CA GLU A 59 4.31 20.08 23.61
C GLU A 59 4.86 18.86 24.38
N GLY A 60 5.93 19.09 25.17
CA GLY A 60 6.57 18.09 26.07
C GLY A 60 7.91 17.54 25.58
N SER A 61 8.17 17.58 24.34
CA SER A 61 9.36 17.45 23.49
C SER A 61 8.94 18.05 22.18
N LEU A 62 9.82 18.65 21.39
CA LEU A 62 9.38 19.15 20.09
C LEU A 62 8.99 17.96 19.19
N ILE A 63 7.70 17.66 19.16
CA ILE A 63 7.15 16.72 18.19
C ILE A 63 6.68 17.53 16.99
N THR A 64 7.27 17.27 15.83
CA THR A 64 6.89 17.88 14.56
C THR A 64 6.25 16.82 13.67
N LYS A 65 5.02 17.07 13.23
CA LYS A 65 4.32 16.29 12.22
C LYS A 65 4.17 17.15 10.98
N LEU A 66 4.91 16.82 9.93
CA LEU A 66 4.77 17.46 8.62
C LEU A 66 4.00 16.51 7.72
N LYS A 67 2.80 16.94 7.33
CA LYS A 67 1.88 16.20 6.47
C LYS A 67 1.85 16.85 5.09
N VAL A 68 1.93 16.04 4.06
CA VAL A 68 1.63 16.45 2.67
C VAL A 68 0.24 15.92 2.35
N VAL A 69 -0.67 16.80 2.00
CA VAL A 69 -2.09 16.49 1.75
C VAL A 69 -2.44 16.91 0.33
N GLY A 70 -3.25 16.10 -0.35
CA GLY A 70 -3.69 16.41 -1.71
C GLY A 70 -4.59 15.32 -2.27
N SER A 71 -5.17 15.55 -3.45
CA SER A 71 -6.02 14.57 -4.14
C SER A 71 -5.18 13.42 -4.70
N ALA A 72 -5.28 12.25 -4.10
CA ALA A 72 -4.57 11.07 -4.58
C ALA A 72 -5.06 10.64 -5.96
N ALA A 73 -6.36 10.78 -6.26
CA ALA A 73 -6.91 10.44 -7.58
C ALA A 73 -6.28 11.27 -8.70
N ALA A 74 -6.19 12.60 -8.53
CA ALA A 74 -5.59 13.48 -9.52
C ALA A 74 -4.11 13.16 -9.76
N LEU A 75 -3.38 12.90 -8.66
CA LEU A 75 -1.96 12.56 -8.72
C LEU A 75 -1.71 11.20 -9.38
N VAL A 76 -2.53 10.19 -9.08
CA VAL A 76 -2.46 8.88 -9.75
C VAL A 76 -2.73 9.00 -11.23
N ALA A 77 -3.77 9.75 -11.64
CA ALA A 77 -4.06 9.98 -13.05
C ALA A 77 -2.87 10.65 -13.76
N SER A 78 -2.26 11.68 -13.15
CA SER A 78 -1.06 12.33 -13.67
C SER A 78 0.14 11.38 -13.75
N ALA A 79 0.35 10.55 -12.72
CA ALA A 79 1.43 9.57 -12.68
C ALA A 79 1.27 8.49 -13.77
N ILE A 80 0.06 7.96 -13.97
CA ILE A 80 -0.23 7.01 -15.05
C ILE A 80 0.07 7.63 -16.42
N ALA A 81 -0.36 8.88 -16.63
CA ALA A 81 -0.07 9.59 -17.89
C ALA A 81 1.45 9.78 -18.13
N GLY A 82 2.22 9.99 -17.07
CA GLY A 82 3.68 10.18 -17.15
C GLY A 82 4.48 8.86 -17.23
N TYR A 83 4.07 7.82 -16.53
CA TYR A 83 4.82 6.56 -16.41
C TYR A 83 4.22 5.39 -17.19
N GLY A 84 3.03 5.55 -17.76
CA GLY A 84 2.39 4.59 -18.66
C GLY A 84 1.69 3.41 -17.97
N SER A 85 1.84 3.23 -16.64
CA SER A 85 1.12 2.20 -15.88
C SER A 85 0.77 2.67 -14.47
N PHE A 86 -0.29 2.08 -13.90
CA PHE A 86 -0.68 2.30 -12.51
C PHE A 86 0.45 1.92 -11.54
N ARG A 87 1.03 0.74 -11.74
CA ARG A 87 2.11 0.21 -10.89
C ARG A 87 3.31 1.15 -10.83
N ASP A 88 3.82 1.53 -11.98
CA ASP A 88 5.00 2.39 -12.05
C ASP A 88 4.71 3.78 -11.45
N GLY A 89 3.53 4.33 -11.77
CA GLY A 89 3.08 5.59 -11.18
C GLY A 89 3.02 5.54 -9.65
N ILE A 90 2.41 4.50 -9.08
CA ILE A 90 2.33 4.33 -7.61
C ILE A 90 3.73 4.15 -6.99
N SER A 91 4.60 3.34 -7.60
CA SER A 91 5.94 3.09 -7.07
C SER A 91 6.78 4.37 -7.04
N HIS A 92 6.75 5.16 -8.12
CA HIS A 92 7.43 6.46 -8.16
C HIS A 92 6.87 7.44 -7.13
N MET A 93 5.54 7.59 -7.04
CA MET A 93 4.90 8.46 -6.05
C MET A 93 5.22 8.03 -4.61
N ALA A 94 5.28 6.73 -4.33
CA ALA A 94 5.66 6.21 -3.02
C ALA A 94 7.12 6.54 -2.68
N GLN A 95 8.04 6.44 -3.65
CA GLN A 95 9.45 6.75 -3.49
C GLN A 95 9.67 8.26 -3.28
N ASP A 96 9.02 9.09 -4.08
CA ASP A 96 9.10 10.56 -3.96
C ASP A 96 8.53 11.04 -2.63
N SER A 97 7.39 10.49 -2.21
CA SER A 97 6.79 10.75 -0.90
C SER A 97 7.73 10.36 0.25
N ALA A 98 8.41 9.22 0.15
CA ALA A 98 9.37 8.77 1.16
C ALA A 98 10.61 9.69 1.20
N THR A 99 11.09 10.15 0.04
CA THR A 99 12.21 11.09 -0.07
C THR A 99 11.87 12.43 0.55
N LEU A 100 10.67 12.95 0.26
CA LEU A 100 10.18 14.19 0.84
C LEU A 100 10.06 14.10 2.37
N ALA A 101 9.47 13.02 2.89
CA ALA A 101 9.35 12.81 4.34
C ALA A 101 10.73 12.68 5.03
N GLN A 102 11.71 12.04 4.37
CA GLN A 102 13.08 11.97 4.89
C GLN A 102 13.73 13.36 4.91
N SER A 103 13.58 14.13 3.86
CA SER A 103 14.07 15.50 3.78
C SER A 103 13.46 16.37 4.90
N ALA A 104 12.16 16.17 5.20
CA ALA A 104 11.49 16.88 6.28
C ALA A 104 12.09 16.59 7.65
N ASN A 105 12.34 15.33 7.97
CA ASN A 105 12.98 14.95 9.24
C ASN A 105 14.37 15.58 9.40
N LEU A 106 15.16 15.64 8.32
CA LEU A 106 16.48 16.26 8.33
C LEU A 106 16.38 17.78 8.49
N GLU A 107 15.48 18.42 7.76
CA GLU A 107 15.33 19.88 7.80
C GLU A 107 14.83 20.36 9.15
N VAL A 108 13.88 19.66 9.78
CA VAL A 108 13.43 19.96 11.15
C VAL A 108 14.62 19.90 12.11
N THR A 109 15.43 18.85 12.06
CA THR A 109 16.62 18.70 12.90
C THR A 109 17.62 19.83 12.65
N PHE A 110 17.85 20.20 11.40
CA PHE A 110 18.79 21.25 11.01
C PHE A 110 18.33 22.64 11.49
N ARG A 111 17.08 23.03 11.23
CA ARG A 111 16.54 24.36 11.60
C ARG A 111 16.39 24.56 13.11
N THR A 112 16.12 23.48 13.82
CA THR A 112 16.08 23.53 15.28
C THR A 112 17.46 23.56 15.92
N ARG A 113 18.54 23.30 15.14
CA ARG A 113 19.91 23.12 15.61
C ARG A 113 20.03 22.05 16.69
N ALA A 114 19.16 21.03 16.62
CA ALA A 114 19.18 19.92 17.54
C ALA A 114 20.50 19.13 17.37
N ALA A 115 21.15 18.81 18.46
CA ALA A 115 22.30 17.91 18.45
C ALA A 115 21.83 16.48 18.17
N TYR A 116 22.74 15.59 17.77
CA TYR A 116 22.39 14.20 17.51
C TYR A 116 21.77 13.49 18.72
N CYS A 117 22.23 13.83 19.92
CA CYS A 117 21.72 13.30 21.18
C CYS A 117 20.30 13.79 21.53
N ASP A 118 19.86 14.92 20.96
CA ASP A 118 18.51 15.46 21.21
C ASP A 118 17.44 14.76 20.37
N ARG A 119 17.85 13.95 19.38
CA ARG A 119 16.92 13.24 18.52
C ARG A 119 16.44 11.94 19.15
N ILE A 120 15.17 11.93 19.60
CA ILE A 120 14.53 10.74 20.18
C ILE A 120 14.04 9.80 19.09
N SER A 121 13.31 10.32 18.09
CA SER A 121 12.83 9.52 16.95
C SER A 121 12.63 10.37 15.70
N ALA A 122 12.80 9.72 14.53
CA ALA A 122 12.45 10.29 13.24
C ALA A 122 11.86 9.19 12.37
N GLU A 123 10.60 9.34 11.98
CA GLU A 123 9.86 8.34 11.24
C GLU A 123 9.40 8.91 9.90
N ARG A 124 9.44 8.08 8.89
CA ARG A 124 8.77 8.33 7.61
C ARG A 124 7.49 7.49 7.62
N ARG A 125 6.36 8.14 7.67
CA ARG A 125 5.09 7.43 7.71
C ARG A 125 4.53 7.35 6.31
N LYS A 126 4.28 6.12 5.88
CA LYS A 126 3.72 5.83 4.58
C LYS A 126 2.31 6.40 4.50
N GLY A 127 2.08 7.31 3.56
CA GLY A 127 0.77 7.80 3.20
C GLY A 127 0.05 6.83 2.25
N ILE A 128 -0.86 7.37 1.48
CA ILE A 128 -1.69 6.58 0.55
C ILE A 128 -0.82 5.80 -0.43
N PHE A 129 0.10 6.44 -1.15
CA PHE A 129 0.91 5.79 -2.18
C PHE A 129 1.78 4.67 -1.63
N GLY A 130 2.47 4.90 -0.51
CA GLY A 130 3.29 3.86 0.08
C GLY A 130 2.51 2.67 0.62
N ARG A 131 1.23 2.84 0.97
CA ARG A 131 0.35 1.73 1.37
C ARG A 131 -0.15 0.95 0.16
N VAL A 132 -0.47 1.63 -0.93
CA VAL A 132 -0.86 0.96 -2.19
C VAL A 132 0.33 0.20 -2.76
N ASP A 133 1.54 0.78 -2.73
CA ASP A 133 2.78 0.10 -3.14
C ASP A 133 3.05 -1.17 -2.31
N ASP A 134 2.81 -1.12 -0.98
CA ASP A 134 2.87 -2.33 -0.13
C ASP A 134 1.83 -3.39 -0.53
N LEU A 135 0.61 -2.97 -0.92
CA LEU A 135 -0.41 -3.91 -1.39
C LEU A 135 0.00 -4.56 -2.71
N ILE A 136 0.57 -3.80 -3.66
CA ILE A 136 1.11 -4.31 -4.92
C ILE A 136 2.25 -5.31 -4.64
N GLY A 137 3.21 -4.96 -3.78
CA GLY A 137 4.32 -5.84 -3.43
C GLY A 137 3.89 -7.16 -2.78
N ARG A 138 2.77 -7.16 -2.03
CA ARG A 138 2.20 -8.41 -1.50
C ARG A 138 1.57 -9.26 -2.59
N LEU A 139 0.93 -8.66 -3.61
CA LEU A 139 0.42 -9.40 -4.77
C LEU A 139 1.57 -10.03 -5.59
N ASP A 140 2.71 -9.33 -5.72
CA ASP A 140 3.90 -9.90 -6.36
C ASP A 140 4.39 -11.15 -5.65
N ASN A 141 4.40 -11.15 -4.32
CA ASN A 141 4.76 -12.34 -3.54
C ASN A 141 3.77 -13.50 -3.76
N VAL A 142 2.47 -13.21 -3.80
CA VAL A 142 1.45 -14.21 -4.12
C VAL A 142 1.64 -14.75 -5.54
N HIS A 143 1.87 -13.89 -6.51
CA HIS A 143 2.12 -14.26 -7.91
C HIS A 143 3.37 -15.13 -8.04
N ALA A 144 4.48 -14.75 -7.43
CA ALA A 144 5.72 -15.52 -7.45
C ALA A 144 5.55 -16.93 -6.83
N ASP A 145 4.83 -17.01 -5.71
CA ASP A 145 4.52 -18.29 -5.06
C ASP A 145 3.62 -19.18 -5.95
N LEU A 146 2.64 -18.58 -6.66
CA LEU A 146 1.76 -19.30 -7.59
C LEU A 146 2.52 -19.85 -8.79
N VAL A 147 3.31 -19.02 -9.46
CA VAL A 147 4.10 -19.43 -10.65
C VAL A 147 5.06 -20.56 -10.31
N ASN A 148 5.63 -20.57 -9.10
CA ASN A 148 6.52 -21.62 -8.62
C ASN A 148 5.79 -22.83 -8.02
N SER A 149 4.44 -22.81 -7.94
CA SER A 149 3.66 -23.90 -7.37
C SER A 149 3.57 -25.07 -8.35
N LYS A 150 3.70 -26.29 -7.81
CA LYS A 150 3.49 -27.55 -8.56
C LYS A 150 2.33 -28.29 -7.92
N ILE A 151 1.81 -29.30 -8.61
CA ILE A 151 0.80 -30.18 -8.06
C ILE A 151 1.26 -30.68 -6.69
N PRO A 152 0.46 -30.46 -5.64
CA PRO A 152 0.81 -30.96 -4.31
C PRO A 152 0.77 -32.48 -4.25
N THR A 153 1.92 -33.12 -4.06
CA THR A 153 2.05 -34.58 -3.98
C THR A 153 2.16 -35.10 -2.55
N SER A 154 2.07 -34.22 -1.55
CA SER A 154 2.15 -34.55 -0.14
C SER A 154 1.29 -33.60 0.70
N PRO A 155 0.87 -34.00 1.93
CA PRO A 155 0.15 -33.10 2.85
C PRO A 155 0.89 -31.81 3.14
N ALA A 156 2.23 -31.83 3.22
CA ALA A 156 3.05 -30.63 3.42
C ALA A 156 2.98 -29.68 2.22
N ALA A 157 2.96 -30.23 0.98
CA ALA A 157 2.81 -29.44 -0.24
C ALA A 157 1.40 -28.82 -0.35
N VAL A 158 0.35 -29.53 0.06
CA VAL A 158 -1.03 -28.99 0.16
C VAL A 158 -1.07 -27.85 1.15
N LYS A 159 -0.46 -28.00 2.34
CA LYS A 159 -0.37 -26.93 3.34
C LYS A 159 0.37 -25.70 2.79
N LYS A 160 1.47 -25.92 2.06
CA LYS A 160 2.22 -24.82 1.40
C LYS A 160 1.35 -24.08 0.39
N PHE A 161 0.59 -24.79 -0.45
CA PHE A 161 -0.32 -24.15 -1.41
C PHE A 161 -1.45 -23.39 -0.70
N ASN A 162 -2.05 -23.98 0.34
CA ASN A 162 -3.05 -23.26 1.12
C ASN A 162 -2.53 -21.95 1.75
N SER A 163 -1.24 -21.89 2.11
CA SER A 163 -0.65 -20.66 2.62
C SER A 163 -0.63 -19.52 1.59
N ILE A 164 -0.64 -19.82 0.30
CA ILE A 164 -0.79 -18.81 -0.77
C ILE A 164 -2.19 -18.20 -0.72
N THR A 165 -3.21 -19.06 -0.57
CA THR A 165 -4.60 -18.62 -0.40
C THR A 165 -4.78 -17.78 0.88
N ASP A 166 -4.12 -18.17 1.98
CA ASP A 166 -4.14 -17.41 3.22
C ASP A 166 -3.51 -16.02 3.05
N LYS A 167 -2.39 -15.90 2.33
CA LYS A 167 -1.78 -14.61 1.98
C LYS A 167 -2.72 -13.72 1.15
N LEU A 168 -3.49 -14.30 0.24
CA LEU A 168 -4.47 -13.55 -0.54
C LEU A 168 -5.63 -13.05 0.33
N LEU A 169 -6.10 -13.85 1.29
CA LEU A 169 -7.10 -13.41 2.27
C LEU A 169 -6.55 -12.31 3.19
N GLU A 170 -5.30 -12.41 3.64
CA GLU A 170 -4.65 -11.37 4.43
C GLU A 170 -4.48 -10.07 3.64
N TRP A 171 -4.21 -10.20 2.34
CA TRP A 171 -4.17 -9.06 1.42
C TRP A 171 -5.54 -8.38 1.33
N ASP A 172 -6.61 -9.14 1.14
CA ASP A 172 -7.99 -8.65 1.07
C ASP A 172 -8.37 -7.89 2.35
N LEU A 173 -8.15 -8.49 3.50
CA LEU A 173 -8.37 -7.84 4.80
C LEU A 173 -7.54 -6.55 4.98
N SER A 174 -6.33 -6.52 4.43
CA SER A 174 -5.46 -5.33 4.50
C SER A 174 -5.96 -4.23 3.58
N SER A 175 -6.44 -4.59 2.39
CA SER A 175 -7.06 -3.67 1.45
C SER A 175 -8.36 -3.09 2.00
N ASP A 176 -9.21 -3.91 2.62
CA ASP A 176 -10.44 -3.45 3.28
C ASP A 176 -10.15 -2.42 4.37
N LYS A 177 -9.15 -2.70 5.22
CA LYS A 177 -8.72 -1.76 6.26
C LYS A 177 -8.14 -0.47 5.69
N PHE A 178 -7.52 -0.53 4.53
CA PHE A 178 -7.00 0.64 3.84
C PHE A 178 -8.15 1.48 3.27
N PHE A 179 -9.01 0.88 2.45
CA PHE A 179 -10.14 1.58 1.83
C PHE A 179 -11.17 2.09 2.84
N GLY A 180 -11.40 1.35 3.93
CA GLY A 180 -12.30 1.79 5.01
C GLY A 180 -11.86 3.04 5.76
N LYS A 181 -10.68 3.58 5.45
CA LYS A 181 -10.16 4.83 6.00
C LYS A 181 -10.17 5.99 5.00
N LEU A 182 -10.39 5.71 3.74
CA LEU A 182 -10.52 6.73 2.70
C LEU A 182 -11.96 7.25 2.71
N THR A 183 -12.10 8.55 2.51
CA THR A 183 -13.40 9.23 2.44
C THR A 183 -13.66 9.82 1.06
N ASP A 184 -12.61 10.00 0.26
CA ASP A 184 -12.71 10.54 -1.09
C ASP A 184 -13.07 9.43 -2.08
N GLU A 185 -14.29 9.53 -2.60
CA GLU A 185 -14.83 8.53 -3.50
C GLU A 185 -14.05 8.37 -4.80
N PRO A 186 -13.63 9.46 -5.50
CA PRO A 186 -12.77 9.35 -6.68
C PRO A 186 -11.46 8.61 -6.41
N THR A 187 -10.83 8.87 -5.27
CA THR A 187 -9.60 8.18 -4.85
C THR A 187 -9.86 6.69 -4.63
N ILE A 188 -10.96 6.32 -3.96
CA ILE A 188 -11.34 4.91 -3.74
C ILE A 188 -11.51 4.20 -5.08
N ALA A 189 -12.27 4.80 -6.00
CA ALA A 189 -12.52 4.20 -7.32
C ALA A 189 -11.24 4.05 -8.14
N CYS A 190 -10.42 5.09 -8.23
CA CYS A 190 -9.16 5.09 -8.99
C CYS A 190 -8.17 4.03 -8.47
N LEU A 191 -7.95 4.00 -7.14
CA LEU A 191 -7.03 3.03 -6.54
C LEU A 191 -7.57 1.61 -6.61
N SER A 192 -8.89 1.41 -6.48
CA SER A 192 -9.51 0.10 -6.64
C SER A 192 -9.40 -0.43 -8.07
N ALA A 193 -9.55 0.45 -9.08
CA ALA A 193 -9.37 0.07 -10.49
C ALA A 193 -7.93 -0.39 -10.77
N GLY A 194 -6.93 0.37 -10.31
CA GLY A 194 -5.54 0.00 -10.48
C GLY A 194 -5.15 -1.29 -9.73
N LEU A 195 -5.62 -1.47 -8.49
CA LEU A 195 -5.40 -2.73 -7.76
C LEU A 195 -6.13 -3.92 -8.38
N LEU A 196 -7.30 -3.70 -9.01
CA LEU A 196 -7.98 -4.74 -9.76
C LEU A 196 -7.16 -5.18 -10.98
N GLU A 197 -6.54 -4.24 -11.72
CA GLU A 197 -5.62 -4.59 -12.83
C GLU A 197 -4.44 -5.45 -12.35
N GLU A 198 -3.91 -5.17 -11.16
CA GLU A 198 -2.85 -6.01 -10.56
C GLU A 198 -3.37 -7.39 -10.16
N LEU A 199 -4.58 -7.50 -9.62
CA LEU A 199 -5.23 -8.77 -9.31
C LEU A 199 -5.56 -9.58 -10.56
N GLU A 200 -5.89 -8.93 -11.69
CA GLU A 200 -6.18 -9.62 -12.95
C GLU A 200 -4.97 -10.34 -13.53
N LYS A 201 -3.75 -9.96 -13.13
CA LYS A 201 -2.51 -10.69 -13.48
C LYS A 201 -2.40 -12.04 -12.77
N LEU A 202 -3.12 -12.25 -11.67
CA LEU A 202 -3.17 -13.52 -10.97
C LEU A 202 -4.10 -14.49 -11.71
N PRO A 203 -3.69 -15.76 -11.94
CA PRO A 203 -4.53 -16.77 -12.55
C PRO A 203 -5.77 -17.03 -11.68
N GLU A 204 -6.92 -17.25 -12.32
CA GLU A 204 -8.17 -17.57 -11.60
C GLU A 204 -8.22 -19.01 -11.15
N GLU A 205 -7.54 -19.90 -11.87
CA GLU A 205 -7.39 -21.32 -11.52
C GLU A 205 -5.98 -21.57 -10.97
N ALA A 206 -5.82 -22.59 -10.14
CA ALA A 206 -4.49 -23.01 -9.72
C ALA A 206 -3.65 -23.38 -10.96
N PRO A 207 -2.36 -22.98 -11.07
CA PRO A 207 -1.56 -23.15 -12.28
C PRO A 207 -1.45 -24.59 -12.79
N TRP A 208 -1.71 -25.54 -11.91
CA TRP A 208 -1.71 -26.98 -12.20
C TRP A 208 -3.12 -27.59 -12.32
N SER A 209 -4.19 -26.76 -12.37
CA SER A 209 -5.59 -27.23 -12.47
C SER A 209 -5.84 -28.08 -13.73
N ASP A 210 -5.22 -27.73 -14.86
CA ASP A 210 -5.37 -28.49 -16.09
C ASP A 210 -4.75 -29.88 -16.02
N GLU A 211 -3.66 -30.04 -15.27
CA GLU A 211 -3.06 -31.34 -15.01
C GLU A 211 -3.97 -32.22 -14.16
N LEU A 212 -4.75 -31.63 -13.24
CA LEU A 212 -5.76 -32.34 -12.44
C LEU A 212 -6.89 -32.93 -13.32
N LYS A 213 -7.23 -32.22 -14.40
CA LYS A 213 -8.28 -32.67 -15.35
C LYS A 213 -7.79 -33.86 -16.21
N GLY A 214 -6.49 -34.08 -16.28
CA GLY A 214 -5.87 -35.13 -17.09
C GLY A 214 -6.14 -36.55 -16.57
N LYS A 215 -6.25 -37.56 -17.52
CA LYS A 215 -6.49 -38.96 -17.16
C LYS A 215 -5.38 -39.55 -16.28
N SER A 216 -4.12 -39.20 -16.55
CA SER A 216 -2.95 -39.68 -15.79
C SER A 216 -2.97 -39.23 -14.31
N PHE A 217 -3.45 -38.03 -14.02
CA PHE A 217 -3.56 -37.56 -12.66
C PHE A 217 -4.70 -38.27 -11.92
N ARG A 218 -5.86 -38.47 -12.56
CA ARG A 218 -6.96 -39.24 -11.97
C ARG A 218 -6.55 -40.66 -11.59
N ASN A 219 -5.71 -41.29 -12.40
CA ASN A 219 -5.16 -42.63 -12.11
C ASN A 219 -4.11 -42.56 -10.95
N ALA A 220 -3.29 -41.52 -10.91
CA ALA A 220 -2.33 -41.33 -9.81
C ALA A 220 -3.02 -41.07 -8.47
N ILE A 221 -4.12 -40.31 -8.47
CA ILE A 221 -4.95 -40.09 -7.27
C ILE A 221 -5.69 -41.36 -6.85
N ALA A 222 -6.20 -42.13 -7.77
CA ALA A 222 -6.86 -43.41 -7.47
C ALA A 222 -5.91 -44.41 -6.81
N ASN A 223 -4.61 -44.31 -7.09
CA ASN A 223 -3.57 -45.15 -6.50
C ASN A 223 -2.89 -44.52 -5.25
N SER A 224 -3.06 -43.20 -5.01
CA SER A 224 -2.67 -42.54 -3.77
C SER A 224 -3.82 -42.63 -2.77
N THR A 225 -3.52 -42.47 -1.46
CA THR A 225 -4.57 -42.45 -0.46
C THR A 225 -5.66 -41.45 -0.87
N ALA A 226 -6.92 -41.89 -0.99
CA ALA A 226 -8.07 -41.09 -1.43
C ALA A 226 -8.19 -39.73 -0.68
N ALA A 227 -7.67 -39.65 0.53
CA ALA A 227 -7.58 -38.45 1.35
C ALA A 227 -6.67 -37.35 0.73
N LEU A 228 -5.53 -37.71 0.10
CA LEU A 228 -4.64 -36.72 -0.48
C LEU A 228 -5.27 -36.06 -1.73
N GLY A 229 -5.94 -36.88 -2.58
CA GLY A 229 -6.62 -36.37 -3.76
C GLY A 229 -7.73 -35.37 -3.43
N GLY A 230 -8.55 -35.69 -2.43
CA GLY A 230 -9.59 -34.76 -1.93
C GLY A 230 -9.01 -33.44 -1.41
N ASN A 231 -7.89 -33.49 -0.69
CA ASN A 231 -7.22 -32.31 -0.16
C ASN A 231 -6.63 -31.42 -1.27
N VAL A 232 -6.10 -31.99 -2.35
CA VAL A 232 -5.55 -31.23 -3.50
C VAL A 232 -6.67 -30.52 -4.25
N VAL A 233 -7.75 -31.22 -4.57
CA VAL A 233 -8.94 -30.63 -5.23
C VAL A 233 -9.56 -29.54 -4.34
N GLY A 234 -9.67 -29.80 -3.04
CA GLY A 234 -10.17 -28.81 -2.09
C GLY A 234 -9.30 -27.56 -1.98
N ALA A 235 -7.97 -27.70 -2.06
CA ALA A 235 -7.05 -26.57 -2.04
C ALA A 235 -7.18 -25.72 -3.33
N ALA A 236 -7.32 -26.35 -4.51
CA ALA A 236 -7.58 -25.63 -5.76
C ALA A 236 -8.91 -24.86 -5.69
N ALA A 237 -9.99 -25.54 -5.31
CA ALA A 237 -11.31 -24.90 -5.21
C ALA A 237 -11.33 -23.72 -4.20
N ARG A 238 -10.61 -23.86 -3.08
CA ARG A 238 -10.46 -22.77 -2.11
C ARG A 238 -9.75 -21.56 -2.70
N TYR A 239 -8.65 -21.77 -3.42
CA TYR A 239 -7.93 -20.70 -4.10
C TYR A 239 -8.83 -20.00 -5.13
N GLU A 240 -9.47 -20.75 -6.01
CA GLU A 240 -10.37 -20.23 -7.06
C GLU A 240 -11.52 -19.41 -6.48
N ALA A 241 -12.15 -19.90 -5.40
CA ALA A 241 -13.20 -19.17 -4.71
C ALA A 241 -12.66 -17.85 -4.11
N THR A 242 -11.49 -17.90 -3.49
CA THR A 242 -10.88 -16.73 -2.84
C THR A 242 -10.48 -15.66 -3.86
N ILE A 243 -9.81 -16.02 -4.95
CA ILE A 243 -9.39 -15.02 -5.96
C ILE A 243 -10.60 -14.35 -6.63
N ARG A 244 -11.68 -15.10 -6.90
CA ARG A 244 -12.93 -14.53 -7.42
C ARG A 244 -13.58 -13.58 -6.42
N GLN A 245 -13.65 -13.96 -5.15
CA GLN A 245 -14.19 -13.11 -4.09
C GLN A 245 -13.41 -11.79 -3.96
N VAL A 246 -12.08 -11.85 -3.98
CA VAL A 246 -11.22 -10.67 -3.86
C VAL A 246 -11.38 -9.73 -5.07
N LYS A 247 -11.36 -10.28 -6.29
CA LYS A 247 -11.61 -9.51 -7.52
C LYS A 247 -13.00 -8.84 -7.49
N GLU A 248 -14.01 -9.57 -7.08
CA GLU A 248 -15.38 -9.06 -6.96
C GLU A 248 -15.48 -7.95 -5.91
N GLY A 249 -14.80 -8.11 -4.77
CA GLY A 249 -14.71 -7.05 -3.75
C GLY A 249 -14.15 -5.74 -4.31
N MET A 250 -13.12 -5.81 -5.16
CA MET A 250 -12.56 -4.63 -5.84
C MET A 250 -13.54 -4.03 -6.86
N ARG A 251 -14.21 -4.85 -7.67
CA ARG A 251 -15.20 -4.37 -8.67
C ARG A 251 -16.33 -3.59 -8.01
N ARG A 252 -16.86 -4.05 -6.89
CA ARG A 252 -17.91 -3.36 -6.14
C ARG A 252 -17.54 -1.97 -5.66
N ARG A 253 -16.25 -1.68 -5.44
CA ARG A 253 -15.77 -0.34 -5.08
C ARG A 253 -15.69 0.61 -6.28
N ILE A 254 -15.65 0.06 -7.49
CA ILE A 254 -15.54 0.82 -8.74
C ILE A 254 -16.93 1.13 -9.31
N GLU A 255 -17.87 0.18 -9.22
CA GLU A 255 -19.23 0.26 -9.80
C GLU A 255 -19.99 1.56 -9.50
N PRO A 256 -19.96 2.13 -8.26
CA PRO A 256 -20.67 3.36 -7.96
C PRO A 256 -20.22 4.58 -8.78
N TYR A 257 -19.04 4.54 -9.37
CA TYR A 257 -18.38 5.71 -9.95
C TYR A 257 -18.24 5.68 -11.47
N ASP A 258 -18.74 4.66 -12.16
CA ASP A 258 -18.70 4.52 -13.64
C ASP A 258 -17.35 5.03 -14.23
N VAL A 259 -16.26 4.59 -13.61
CA VAL A 259 -14.91 4.97 -14.06
C VAL A 259 -14.69 4.35 -15.42
N LYS A 260 -14.97 5.13 -16.47
CA LYS A 260 -14.55 4.80 -17.83
C LYS A 260 -13.05 4.58 -17.76
N ARG A 261 -12.62 3.36 -18.16
CA ARG A 261 -11.20 3.02 -18.29
C ARG A 261 -10.47 4.17 -18.96
N ILE A 262 -9.59 4.82 -18.20
CA ILE A 262 -8.70 5.86 -18.70
C ILE A 262 -7.67 5.22 -19.60
#